data_6c7f96fc3d48a8ba9465dabd5606ca2a
#
_entry.id   6c7f96fc3d48a8ba9465dabd5606ca2a
#
_cell.length_a   1.000
_cell.length_b   1.000
_cell.length_c   1.000
_cell.angle_alpha   90.00
_cell.angle_beta   90.00
_cell.angle_gamma   90.00
#
_symmetry.space_group_name_H-M   'P 1'
#
loop_
_entity.id
_entity.type
_entity.pdbx_description
1 polymer ?
#
loop_
_entity_poly.entity_id
_entity_poly.type
_entity_poly.pdbx_seq_one_letter_code
_entity_poly.pdbx_strand_id
1 'polypeptide(L)'
;MESTEPLIPDFHTHSLIEGTYALYNLLPPCELPAFPHKYLSAGIHPWYIDNQLETHLNRIEELLRQNKLKAIGETGLDKVKGPDIQLQTKIFEIHIEWAKKAYLPLIIHCVKAHSEVYSLLRKHHFSGPVIFHGFRGRWDIARPLVEAGFYLSFGPAALQPSTRLIETIRSIPLEQLLIETDDSQAQPIEIFKAIKNIRQISDEVFIEHLTQKFKALFS
;
A
#
# COMPACT_ATOMS: atom_id res chain seq x y z
N MET A 1 30.03 9.99 -17.91
CA MET A 1 28.60 10.29 -17.76
C MET A 1 28.08 9.25 -16.77
N GLU A 2 27.90 9.63 -15.53
CA GLU A 2 27.20 8.78 -14.56
C GLU A 2 25.78 8.56 -15.09
N SER A 3 25.45 7.33 -15.42
CA SER A 3 24.08 6.94 -15.72
C SER A 3 23.32 7.01 -14.39
N THR A 4 22.69 8.13 -14.09
CA THR A 4 21.73 8.19 -12.99
C THR A 4 20.60 7.26 -13.35
N GLU A 5 20.53 6.11 -12.66
CA GLU A 5 19.39 5.22 -12.79
C GLU A 5 18.10 6.01 -12.51
N PRO A 6 17.02 5.76 -13.27
CA PRO A 6 15.79 6.48 -13.06
C PRO A 6 15.25 6.21 -11.65
N LEU A 7 14.78 7.26 -11.00
CA LEU A 7 14.16 7.16 -9.68
C LEU A 7 12.79 6.47 -9.82
N ILE A 8 12.70 5.24 -9.35
CA ILE A 8 11.48 4.42 -9.40
C ILE A 8 10.69 4.65 -8.12
N PRO A 9 9.42 5.10 -8.19
CA PRO A 9 8.56 5.24 -7.02
C PRO A 9 8.24 3.90 -6.35
N ASP A 10 8.24 3.89 -5.01
CA ASP A 10 7.90 2.75 -4.17
C ASP A 10 6.63 3.09 -3.36
N PHE A 11 5.52 2.42 -3.64
CA PHE A 11 4.22 2.77 -3.08
C PHE A 11 3.96 2.22 -1.68
N HIS A 12 4.82 1.32 -1.21
CA HIS A 12 4.81 0.82 0.17
C HIS A 12 6.15 0.16 0.51
N THR A 13 6.81 0.64 1.56
CA THR A 13 8.08 0.07 2.01
C THR A 13 8.27 0.23 3.52
N HIS A 14 8.99 -0.72 4.12
CA HIS A 14 9.49 -0.65 5.50
C HIS A 14 10.96 -0.24 5.56
N SER A 15 11.59 0.03 4.41
CA SER A 15 12.98 0.43 4.32
C SER A 15 13.12 1.92 4.06
N LEU A 16 13.87 2.62 4.91
CA LEU A 16 14.17 4.04 4.73
C LEU A 16 15.33 4.22 3.76
N ILE A 17 15.05 4.83 2.61
CA ILE A 17 16.07 5.22 1.63
C ILE A 17 15.95 6.73 1.41
N GLU A 18 17.00 7.47 1.74
CA GLU A 18 17.03 8.93 1.59
C GLU A 18 16.93 9.35 0.12
N GLY A 19 16.19 10.42 -0.15
CA GLY A 19 16.08 11.01 -1.48
C GLY A 19 15.21 10.25 -2.47
N THR A 20 14.41 9.26 -2.02
CA THR A 20 13.53 8.46 -2.88
C THR A 20 12.08 8.93 -2.89
N TYR A 21 11.34 8.63 -3.96
CA TYR A 21 9.89 8.65 -3.97
C TYR A 21 9.36 7.34 -3.38
N ALA A 22 9.38 7.21 -2.05
CA ALA A 22 8.91 6.02 -1.37
C ALA A 22 7.91 6.39 -0.27
N LEU A 23 6.79 5.68 -0.19
CA LEU A 23 5.88 5.77 0.94
C LEU A 23 6.39 4.83 2.04
N TYR A 24 7.06 5.41 3.03
CA TYR A 24 7.57 4.68 4.18
C TYR A 24 6.48 4.42 5.21
N ASN A 25 6.26 3.16 5.54
CA ASN A 25 5.29 2.75 6.55
C ASN A 25 5.91 2.71 7.95
N LEU A 26 5.36 3.53 8.84
CA LEU A 26 5.75 3.56 10.26
C LEU A 26 5.11 2.37 10.98
N LEU A 27 5.95 1.44 11.43
CA LEU A 27 5.49 0.37 12.33
C LEU A 27 5.31 0.89 13.75
N PRO A 28 4.37 0.37 14.54
CA PRO A 28 4.26 0.67 15.96
C PRO A 28 5.62 0.51 16.69
N PRO A 29 6.00 1.47 17.54
CA PRO A 29 5.23 2.58 18.10
C PRO A 29 5.11 3.84 17.23
N CYS A 30 5.32 3.77 15.92
CA CYS A 30 5.18 4.88 14.95
C CYS A 30 6.12 6.05 15.27
N GLU A 31 7.38 5.74 15.53
CA GLU A 31 8.44 6.73 15.70
C GLU A 31 8.82 7.36 14.37
N LEU A 32 9.00 8.69 14.37
CA LEU A 32 9.47 9.38 13.18
C LEU A 32 10.94 9.03 12.91
N PRO A 33 11.32 8.86 11.63
CA PRO A 33 12.71 8.59 11.27
C PRO A 33 13.64 9.75 11.68
N ALA A 34 14.91 9.43 11.91
CA ALA A 34 15.93 10.39 12.35
C ALA A 34 16.21 11.50 11.32
N PHE A 35 15.94 11.22 10.04
CA PHE A 35 16.03 12.25 8.98
C PHE A 35 14.65 12.53 8.39
N PRO A 36 14.42 13.76 7.85
CA PRO A 36 13.14 14.15 7.29
C PRO A 36 12.73 13.23 6.15
N HIS A 37 11.58 12.58 6.28
CA HIS A 37 10.97 11.80 5.22
C HIS A 37 9.60 12.42 4.86
N LYS A 38 9.42 12.71 3.57
CA LYS A 38 8.25 13.47 3.12
C LYS A 38 6.98 12.62 3.05
N TYR A 39 7.12 11.33 2.75
CA TYR A 39 6.00 10.44 2.46
C TYR A 39 5.93 9.33 3.50
N LEU A 40 5.09 9.53 4.50
CA LEU A 40 4.89 8.60 5.61
C LEU A 40 3.46 8.07 5.60
N SER A 41 3.31 6.79 5.90
CA SER A 41 2.04 6.19 6.30
C SER A 41 2.15 5.61 7.71
N ALA A 42 1.05 5.55 8.43
CA ALA A 42 0.94 4.87 9.72
C ALA A 42 -0.43 4.24 9.88
N GLY A 43 -0.46 3.07 10.48
CA GLY A 43 -1.66 2.32 10.78
C GLY A 43 -1.38 1.18 11.76
N ILE A 44 -2.44 0.53 12.22
CA ILE A 44 -2.34 -0.70 12.99
C ILE A 44 -2.54 -1.88 12.06
N HIS A 45 -1.42 -2.52 11.72
CA HIS A 45 -1.43 -3.78 10.99
C HIS A 45 -2.12 -4.87 11.82
N PRO A 46 -2.93 -5.76 11.23
CA PRO A 46 -3.63 -6.82 11.97
C PRO A 46 -2.76 -7.66 12.90
N TRP A 47 -1.49 -7.84 12.57
CA TRP A 47 -0.56 -8.66 13.37
C TRP A 47 -0.02 -7.94 14.60
N TYR A 48 -0.11 -6.61 14.67
CA TYR A 48 0.42 -5.77 15.75
C TYR A 48 -0.68 -5.23 16.67
N ILE A 49 -1.84 -5.87 16.65
CA ILE A 49 -2.92 -5.60 17.61
C ILE A 49 -2.57 -6.33 18.92
N ASP A 50 -2.12 -5.58 19.91
CA ASP A 50 -1.63 -6.07 21.18
C ASP A 50 -2.17 -5.25 22.36
N ASN A 51 -1.59 -5.42 23.56
CA ASN A 51 -1.98 -4.70 24.79
C ASN A 51 -1.58 -3.22 24.80
N GLN A 52 -0.80 -2.74 23.81
CA GLN A 52 -0.43 -1.33 23.64
C GLN A 52 -1.29 -0.63 22.58
N LEU A 53 -2.32 -1.29 22.08
CA LEU A 53 -3.17 -0.79 20.99
C LEU A 53 -3.62 0.66 21.18
N GLU A 54 -4.11 1.02 22.37
CA GLU A 54 -4.60 2.37 22.66
C GLU A 54 -3.46 3.41 22.53
N THR A 55 -2.27 3.09 23.01
CA THR A 55 -1.08 3.94 22.88
C THR A 55 -0.72 4.14 21.41
N HIS A 56 -0.74 3.07 20.62
CA HIS A 56 -0.44 3.14 19.20
C HIS A 56 -1.49 3.95 18.42
N LEU A 57 -2.78 3.76 18.71
CA LEU A 57 -3.86 4.55 18.10
C LEU A 57 -3.71 6.04 18.43
N ASN A 58 -3.45 6.39 19.70
CA ASN A 58 -3.22 7.79 20.12
C ASN A 58 -2.02 8.41 19.40
N ARG A 59 -0.95 7.63 19.18
CA ARG A 59 0.23 8.11 18.46
C ARG A 59 -0.07 8.40 17.00
N ILE A 60 -0.81 7.53 16.32
CA ILE A 60 -1.22 7.75 14.92
C ILE A 60 -2.12 9.00 14.82
N GLU A 61 -3.07 9.16 15.75
CA GLU A 61 -3.93 10.34 15.78
C GLU A 61 -3.14 11.63 16.01
N GLU A 62 -2.08 11.60 16.82
CA GLU A 62 -1.17 12.73 16.98
C GLU A 62 -0.45 13.08 15.68
N LEU A 63 0.08 12.07 14.96
CA LEU A 63 0.74 12.26 13.66
C LEU A 63 -0.22 12.84 12.62
N LEU A 64 -1.49 12.41 12.63
CA LEU A 64 -2.54 12.97 11.79
C LEU A 64 -2.80 14.44 12.10
N ARG A 65 -2.95 14.80 13.37
CA ARG A 65 -3.14 16.21 13.79
C ARG A 65 -1.96 17.11 13.40
N GLN A 66 -0.76 16.55 13.35
CA GLN A 66 0.46 17.23 12.91
C GLN A 66 0.65 17.26 11.38
N ASN A 67 -0.28 16.70 10.60
CA ASN A 67 -0.18 16.57 9.14
C ASN A 67 1.12 15.87 8.68
N LYS A 68 1.60 14.88 9.45
CA LYS A 68 2.83 14.13 9.14
C LYS A 68 2.61 12.97 8.18
N LEU A 69 1.38 12.51 8.03
CA LEU A 69 1.05 11.34 7.23
C LEU A 69 0.54 11.74 5.83
N LYS A 70 0.86 10.91 4.85
CA LYS A 70 0.40 11.00 3.46
C LYS A 70 -0.55 9.86 3.09
N ALA A 71 -0.65 8.84 3.94
CA ALA A 71 -1.63 7.76 3.85
C ALA A 71 -1.92 7.18 5.24
N ILE A 72 -3.06 6.54 5.39
CA ILE A 72 -3.40 5.73 6.55
C ILE A 72 -3.15 4.26 6.19
N GLY A 73 -2.34 3.62 6.97
CA GLY A 73 -1.92 2.23 6.74
C GLY A 73 -0.43 2.05 7.06
N GLU A 74 -0.02 0.84 7.15
CA GLU A 74 -0.70 -0.39 6.78
C GLU A 74 -1.78 -0.77 7.80
N THR A 75 -2.97 -1.14 7.31
CA THR A 75 -4.11 -1.56 8.12
C THR A 75 -5.00 -2.52 7.32
N GLY A 76 -5.92 -3.22 7.93
CA GLY A 76 -6.83 -4.09 7.19
C GLY A 76 -7.19 -5.38 7.90
N LEU A 77 -7.38 -6.47 7.13
CA LEU A 77 -7.89 -7.74 7.63
C LEU A 77 -7.05 -8.93 7.17
N ASP A 78 -6.68 -9.79 8.12
CA ASP A 78 -6.01 -11.07 7.86
C ASP A 78 -6.78 -12.22 8.53
N LYS A 79 -7.38 -13.11 7.72
CA LYS A 79 -8.09 -14.31 8.22
C LYS A 79 -7.18 -15.48 8.54
N VAL A 80 -5.87 -15.33 8.35
CA VAL A 80 -4.89 -16.42 8.59
C VAL A 80 -4.05 -16.15 9.83
N LYS A 81 -3.73 -14.88 10.08
CA LYS A 81 -2.84 -14.47 11.19
C LYS A 81 -3.41 -13.24 11.91
N GLY A 82 -3.04 -13.07 13.16
CA GLY A 82 -3.51 -11.98 14.02
C GLY A 82 -4.63 -12.41 14.97
N PRO A 83 -5.20 -11.48 15.74
CA PRO A 83 -6.28 -11.74 16.66
C PRO A 83 -7.61 -12.00 15.94
N ASP A 84 -8.68 -12.16 16.71
CA ASP A 84 -10.04 -12.35 16.20
C ASP A 84 -10.43 -11.30 15.14
N ILE A 85 -11.09 -11.76 14.08
CA ILE A 85 -11.48 -10.93 12.93
C ILE A 85 -12.41 -9.77 13.30
N GLN A 86 -13.20 -9.92 14.37
CA GLN A 86 -14.09 -8.84 14.82
C GLN A 86 -13.30 -7.70 15.45
N LEU A 87 -12.21 -8.01 16.17
CA LEU A 87 -11.31 -7.00 16.70
C LEU A 87 -10.55 -6.29 15.57
N GLN A 88 -10.00 -7.06 14.62
CA GLN A 88 -9.38 -6.48 13.42
C GLN A 88 -10.35 -5.53 12.69
N THR A 89 -11.61 -5.95 12.52
CA THR A 89 -12.65 -5.15 11.86
C THR A 89 -12.87 -3.81 12.58
N LYS A 90 -13.02 -3.82 13.90
CA LYS A 90 -13.21 -2.58 14.67
C LYS A 90 -12.04 -1.60 14.50
N ILE A 91 -10.83 -2.11 14.49
CA ILE A 91 -9.64 -1.29 14.31
C ILE A 91 -9.56 -0.78 12.88
N PHE A 92 -9.86 -1.59 11.88
CA PHE A 92 -9.90 -1.16 10.50
C PHE A 92 -10.98 -0.08 10.26
N GLU A 93 -12.15 -0.19 10.89
CA GLU A 93 -13.18 0.86 10.83
C GLU A 93 -12.68 2.21 11.37
N ILE A 94 -11.88 2.22 12.45
CA ILE A 94 -11.23 3.45 12.96
C ILE A 94 -10.33 4.08 11.88
N HIS A 95 -9.53 3.26 11.20
CA HIS A 95 -8.61 3.74 10.15
C HIS A 95 -9.36 4.27 8.93
N ILE A 96 -10.47 3.63 8.54
CA ILE A 96 -11.35 4.14 7.47
C ILE A 96 -11.87 5.54 7.84
N GLU A 97 -12.33 5.74 9.07
CA GLU A 97 -12.84 7.04 9.51
C GLU A 97 -11.72 8.11 9.57
N TRP A 98 -10.51 7.74 10.00
CA TRP A 98 -9.37 8.66 9.96
C TRP A 98 -8.99 9.06 8.53
N ALA A 99 -8.87 8.09 7.63
CA ALA A 99 -8.55 8.34 6.23
C ALA A 99 -9.60 9.23 5.56
N LYS A 100 -10.89 8.98 5.85
CA LYS A 100 -12.01 9.78 5.37
C LYS A 100 -11.94 11.23 5.86
N LYS A 101 -11.72 11.43 7.16
CA LYS A 101 -11.64 12.78 7.78
C LYS A 101 -10.43 13.57 7.31
N ALA A 102 -9.31 12.89 7.10
CA ALA A 102 -8.05 13.51 6.68
C ALA A 102 -7.90 13.63 5.15
N TYR A 103 -8.83 13.06 4.38
CA TYR A 103 -8.77 12.97 2.91
C TYR A 103 -7.50 12.24 2.44
N LEU A 104 -7.07 11.21 3.16
CA LEU A 104 -5.86 10.44 2.87
C LEU A 104 -6.19 9.08 2.23
N PRO A 105 -5.28 8.55 1.38
CA PRO A 105 -5.36 7.18 0.88
C PRO A 105 -5.30 6.14 2.01
N LEU A 106 -5.90 4.97 1.74
CA LEU A 106 -5.75 3.76 2.58
C LEU A 106 -4.76 2.79 1.93
N ILE A 107 -3.77 2.35 2.71
CA ILE A 107 -2.87 1.23 2.37
C ILE A 107 -3.36 0.00 3.11
N ILE A 108 -3.83 -1.00 2.37
CA ILE A 108 -4.60 -2.11 2.93
C ILE A 108 -3.83 -3.42 2.85
N HIS A 109 -3.59 -4.01 4.03
CA HIS A 109 -3.26 -5.41 4.19
C HIS A 109 -4.52 -6.27 4.06
N CYS A 110 -4.52 -7.23 3.15
CA CYS A 110 -5.70 -8.05 2.94
C CYS A 110 -5.36 -9.51 2.65
N VAL A 111 -5.58 -10.38 3.61
CA VAL A 111 -5.37 -11.84 3.44
C VAL A 111 -6.68 -12.58 3.60
N LYS A 112 -7.17 -13.18 2.49
CA LYS A 112 -8.44 -13.95 2.41
C LYS A 112 -9.68 -13.18 2.90
N ALA A 113 -9.67 -11.84 2.87
CA ALA A 113 -10.72 -10.98 3.40
C ALA A 113 -11.16 -9.86 2.43
N HIS A 114 -10.94 -10.02 1.11
CA HIS A 114 -11.18 -8.95 0.13
C HIS A 114 -12.65 -8.51 0.10
N SER A 115 -13.60 -9.45 0.20
CA SER A 115 -15.03 -9.15 0.22
C SER A 115 -15.44 -8.39 1.47
N GLU A 116 -14.87 -8.72 2.63
CA GLU A 116 -15.13 -8.04 3.89
C GLU A 116 -14.57 -6.62 3.88
N VAL A 117 -13.32 -6.46 3.45
CA VAL A 117 -12.70 -5.14 3.27
C VAL A 117 -13.56 -4.28 2.35
N TYR A 118 -13.95 -4.80 1.18
CA TYR A 118 -14.80 -4.07 0.24
C TYR A 118 -16.15 -3.68 0.86
N SER A 119 -16.79 -4.59 1.60
CA SER A 119 -18.06 -4.33 2.26
C SER A 119 -17.93 -3.24 3.34
N LEU A 120 -16.84 -3.22 4.10
CA LEU A 120 -16.57 -2.19 5.10
C LEU A 120 -16.34 -0.82 4.47
N LEU A 121 -15.54 -0.74 3.41
CA LEU A 121 -15.33 0.52 2.67
C LEU A 121 -16.67 1.10 2.16
N ARG A 122 -17.54 0.24 1.62
CA ARG A 122 -18.89 0.65 1.20
C ARG A 122 -19.78 1.09 2.36
N LYS A 123 -19.79 0.33 3.46
CA LYS A 123 -20.57 0.65 4.68
C LYS A 123 -20.20 2.04 5.23
N HIS A 124 -18.92 2.39 5.21
CA HIS A 124 -18.41 3.68 5.68
C HIS A 124 -18.45 4.78 4.61
N HIS A 125 -18.98 4.48 3.41
CA HIS A 125 -19.01 5.43 2.27
C HIS A 125 -17.63 6.05 2.01
N PHE A 126 -16.56 5.22 2.08
CA PHE A 126 -15.21 5.68 1.79
C PHE A 126 -15.06 5.88 0.27
N SER A 127 -14.68 7.10 -0.12
CA SER A 127 -14.51 7.50 -1.53
C SER A 127 -13.09 7.93 -1.87
N GLY A 128 -12.17 7.86 -0.90
CA GLY A 128 -10.76 8.16 -1.11
C GLY A 128 -10.03 7.03 -1.87
N PRO A 129 -8.76 7.26 -2.25
CA PRO A 129 -7.95 6.23 -2.88
C PRO A 129 -7.71 5.03 -1.95
N VAL A 130 -7.81 3.82 -2.51
CA VAL A 130 -7.58 2.56 -1.80
C VAL A 130 -6.51 1.77 -2.53
N ILE A 131 -5.46 1.38 -1.82
CA ILE A 131 -4.34 0.61 -2.34
C ILE A 131 -4.28 -0.72 -1.59
N PHE A 132 -4.56 -1.83 -2.27
CA PHE A 132 -4.28 -3.16 -1.75
C PHE A 132 -2.81 -3.45 -1.98
N HIS A 133 -2.01 -3.38 -0.92
CA HIS A 133 -0.59 -3.65 -1.00
C HIS A 133 -0.30 -5.16 -1.04
N GLY A 134 0.90 -5.55 -1.46
CA GLY A 134 1.34 -6.95 -1.49
C GLY A 134 0.45 -7.88 -2.30
N PHE A 135 -0.24 -7.39 -3.34
CA PHE A 135 -1.27 -8.17 -4.01
C PHE A 135 -0.66 -9.38 -4.75
N ARG A 136 -1.15 -10.59 -4.42
CA ARG A 136 -0.70 -11.88 -5.00
C ARG A 136 -1.86 -12.72 -5.54
N GLY A 137 -3.07 -12.12 -5.58
CA GLY A 137 -4.29 -12.79 -5.95
C GLY A 137 -4.39 -13.10 -7.45
N ARG A 138 -5.34 -13.98 -7.81
CA ARG A 138 -5.73 -14.27 -9.18
C ARG A 138 -6.62 -13.15 -9.72
N TRP A 139 -6.79 -13.12 -11.04
CA TRP A 139 -7.61 -12.09 -11.70
C TRP A 139 -9.08 -12.08 -11.22
N ASP A 140 -9.66 -13.24 -10.93
CA ASP A 140 -11.04 -13.31 -10.40
C ASP A 140 -11.21 -12.63 -9.03
N ILE A 141 -10.13 -12.55 -8.23
CA ILE A 141 -10.08 -11.78 -6.98
C ILE A 141 -9.79 -10.30 -7.27
N ALA A 142 -8.89 -10.01 -8.20
CA ALA A 142 -8.48 -8.65 -8.55
C ALA A 142 -9.60 -7.85 -9.24
N ARG A 143 -10.32 -8.48 -10.17
CA ARG A 143 -11.30 -7.82 -11.02
C ARG A 143 -12.34 -7.00 -10.26
N PRO A 144 -13.04 -7.51 -9.23
CA PRO A 144 -14.01 -6.70 -8.49
C PRO A 144 -13.39 -5.48 -7.78
N LEU A 145 -12.12 -5.58 -7.35
CA LEU A 145 -11.41 -4.48 -6.73
C LEU A 145 -11.05 -3.40 -7.76
N VAL A 146 -10.61 -3.83 -8.93
CA VAL A 146 -10.31 -2.96 -10.07
C VAL A 146 -11.59 -2.26 -10.57
N GLU A 147 -12.70 -2.99 -10.72
CA GLU A 147 -14.00 -2.44 -11.09
C GLU A 147 -14.53 -1.42 -10.05
N ALA A 148 -14.15 -1.56 -8.80
CA ALA A 148 -14.42 -0.60 -7.74
C ALA A 148 -13.52 0.65 -7.75
N GLY A 149 -12.54 0.71 -8.66
CA GLY A 149 -11.60 1.83 -8.78
C GLY A 149 -10.38 1.74 -7.86
N PHE A 150 -10.12 0.60 -7.21
CA PHE A 150 -9.02 0.43 -6.29
C PHE A 150 -7.70 0.14 -7.03
N TYR A 151 -6.59 0.51 -6.40
CA TYR A 151 -5.24 0.23 -6.87
C TYR A 151 -4.74 -1.08 -6.28
N LEU A 152 -3.96 -1.83 -7.08
CA LEU A 152 -3.26 -3.02 -6.62
C LEU A 152 -1.77 -2.79 -6.74
N SER A 153 -1.04 -2.94 -5.64
CA SER A 153 0.40 -2.82 -5.59
C SER A 153 1.06 -4.19 -5.58
N PHE A 154 2.04 -4.37 -6.46
CA PHE A 154 2.73 -5.64 -6.67
C PHE A 154 4.18 -5.52 -6.20
N GLY A 155 4.55 -6.41 -5.30
CA GLY A 155 5.86 -6.44 -4.67
C GLY A 155 6.74 -7.61 -5.14
N PRO A 156 7.60 -8.14 -4.24
CA PRO A 156 8.64 -9.15 -4.53
C PRO A 156 8.11 -10.44 -5.18
N ALA A 157 6.82 -10.77 -4.99
CA ALA A 157 6.20 -11.90 -5.68
C ALA A 157 6.27 -11.79 -7.22
N ALA A 158 6.43 -10.57 -7.76
CA ALA A 158 6.59 -10.34 -9.18
C ALA A 158 7.98 -10.75 -9.73
N LEU A 159 8.98 -10.96 -8.87
CA LEU A 159 10.31 -11.42 -9.28
C LEU A 159 10.31 -12.90 -9.69
N GLN A 160 9.45 -13.71 -9.07
CA GLN A 160 9.24 -15.12 -9.41
C GLN A 160 7.73 -15.42 -9.47
N PRO A 161 7.02 -14.83 -10.46
CA PRO A 161 5.57 -14.86 -10.47
C PRO A 161 5.02 -16.20 -10.89
N SER A 162 3.95 -16.63 -10.22
CA SER A 162 3.14 -17.76 -10.72
C SER A 162 2.41 -17.36 -12.02
N THR A 163 2.00 -18.36 -12.82
CA THR A 163 1.21 -18.10 -14.04
C THR A 163 -0.04 -17.25 -13.76
N ARG A 164 -0.70 -17.49 -12.61
CA ARG A 164 -1.89 -16.73 -12.19
C ARG A 164 -1.58 -15.26 -11.88
N LEU A 165 -0.44 -15.00 -11.25
CA LEU A 165 -0.01 -13.62 -10.97
C LEU A 165 0.36 -12.89 -12.26
N ILE A 166 1.02 -13.55 -13.20
CA ILE A 166 1.31 -13.01 -14.55
C ILE A 166 0.01 -12.61 -15.26
N GLU A 167 -1.00 -13.47 -15.23
CA GLU A 167 -2.31 -13.18 -15.80
C GLU A 167 -2.93 -11.92 -15.16
N THR A 168 -2.91 -11.84 -13.83
CA THR A 168 -3.43 -10.69 -13.10
C THR A 168 -2.70 -9.41 -13.46
N ILE A 169 -1.35 -9.42 -13.46
CA ILE A 169 -0.54 -8.25 -13.82
C ILE A 169 -0.81 -7.83 -15.28
N ARG A 170 -1.07 -8.75 -16.18
CA ARG A 170 -1.42 -8.43 -17.58
C ARG A 170 -2.83 -7.86 -17.73
N SER A 171 -3.77 -8.30 -16.92
CA SER A 171 -5.19 -7.95 -17.03
C SER A 171 -5.57 -6.64 -16.35
N ILE A 172 -4.84 -6.24 -15.31
CA ILE A 172 -5.14 -5.00 -14.58
C ILE A 172 -4.89 -3.77 -15.48
N PRO A 173 -5.80 -2.75 -15.49
CA PRO A 173 -5.52 -1.49 -16.15
C PRO A 173 -4.25 -0.84 -15.61
N LEU A 174 -3.43 -0.26 -16.48
CA LEU A 174 -2.18 0.39 -16.07
C LEU A 174 -2.43 1.46 -15.01
N GLU A 175 -3.54 2.19 -15.14
CA GLU A 175 -3.98 3.25 -14.22
C GLU A 175 -4.13 2.81 -12.76
N GLN A 176 -4.31 1.51 -12.51
CA GLN A 176 -4.53 0.95 -11.18
C GLN A 176 -3.39 0.02 -10.73
N LEU A 177 -2.33 -0.09 -11.56
CA LEU A 177 -1.16 -0.91 -11.26
C LEU A 177 -0.09 -0.08 -10.56
N LEU A 178 0.33 -0.50 -9.37
CA LEU A 178 1.40 0.10 -8.57
C LEU A 178 2.47 -0.95 -8.26
N ILE A 179 3.64 -0.51 -7.80
CA ILE A 179 4.74 -1.38 -7.39
C ILE A 179 5.21 -1.03 -5.99
N GLU A 180 5.82 -1.99 -5.30
CA GLU A 180 6.33 -1.81 -3.96
C GLU A 180 7.46 -2.78 -3.63
N THR A 181 8.25 -2.47 -2.60
CA THR A 181 9.26 -3.40 -2.06
C THR A 181 8.80 -4.09 -0.77
N ASP A 182 7.83 -3.52 -0.05
CA ASP A 182 7.34 -4.02 1.24
C ASP A 182 8.49 -4.17 2.27
N ASP A 183 8.60 -5.30 2.95
CA ASP A 183 9.67 -5.66 3.91
C ASP A 183 10.86 -6.39 3.27
N SER A 184 10.90 -6.48 1.94
CA SER A 184 11.94 -7.25 1.23
C SER A 184 13.25 -6.49 1.06
N GLN A 185 14.30 -7.23 0.68
CA GLN A 185 15.59 -6.66 0.29
C GLN A 185 15.65 -6.28 -1.20
N ALA A 186 14.56 -6.51 -1.95
CA ALA A 186 14.49 -6.17 -3.37
C ALA A 186 14.55 -4.65 -3.56
N GLN A 187 15.20 -4.21 -4.63
CA GLN A 187 15.20 -2.80 -5.00
C GLN A 187 13.97 -2.47 -5.87
N PRO A 188 13.41 -1.25 -5.79
CA PRO A 188 12.27 -0.84 -6.62
C PRO A 188 12.50 -1.09 -8.11
N ILE A 189 13.72 -0.91 -8.60
CA ILE A 189 14.10 -1.14 -10.00
C ILE A 189 13.96 -2.61 -10.42
N GLU A 190 14.13 -3.56 -9.51
CA GLU A 190 13.99 -4.99 -9.81
C GLU A 190 12.52 -5.34 -10.02
N ILE A 191 11.64 -4.86 -9.11
CA ILE A 191 10.18 -5.02 -9.23
C ILE A 191 9.67 -4.34 -10.51
N PHE A 192 10.13 -3.11 -10.76
CA PHE A 192 9.83 -2.36 -11.98
C PHE A 192 10.16 -3.17 -13.24
N LYS A 193 11.41 -3.68 -13.36
CA LYS A 193 11.84 -4.48 -14.51
C LYS A 193 11.00 -5.74 -14.69
N ALA A 194 10.69 -6.44 -13.60
CA ALA A 194 9.86 -7.64 -13.66
C ALA A 194 8.46 -7.36 -14.19
N ILE A 195 7.78 -6.36 -13.64
CA ILE A 195 6.41 -6.00 -14.04
C ILE A 195 6.37 -5.42 -15.44
N LYS A 196 7.31 -4.54 -15.81
CA LYS A 196 7.46 -3.99 -17.15
C LYS A 196 7.55 -5.10 -18.20
N ASN A 197 8.39 -6.11 -17.94
CA ASN A 197 8.57 -7.25 -18.86
C ASN A 197 7.27 -8.08 -19.00
N ILE A 198 6.55 -8.31 -17.90
CA ILE A 198 5.24 -9.00 -17.93
C ILE A 198 4.23 -8.21 -18.76
N ARG A 199 4.22 -6.89 -18.59
CA ARG A 199 3.30 -5.96 -19.28
C ARG A 199 3.69 -5.63 -20.71
N GLN A 200 4.95 -5.86 -21.11
CA GLN A 200 5.50 -5.51 -22.41
C GLN A 200 5.33 -4.01 -22.75
N ILE A 201 5.63 -3.14 -21.78
CA ILE A 201 5.58 -1.68 -21.92
C ILE A 201 6.99 -1.09 -21.87
N SER A 202 7.18 0.14 -22.41
CA SER A 202 8.48 0.81 -22.37
C SER A 202 8.82 1.36 -21.00
N ASP A 203 10.10 1.63 -20.75
CA ASP A 203 10.57 2.23 -19.49
C ASP A 203 9.93 3.61 -19.30
N GLU A 204 9.91 4.43 -20.32
CA GLU A 204 9.40 5.79 -20.27
C GLU A 204 7.94 5.84 -19.87
N VAL A 205 7.10 5.02 -20.51
CA VAL A 205 5.66 4.95 -20.23
C VAL A 205 5.42 4.49 -18.78
N PHE A 206 6.16 3.49 -18.31
CA PHE A 206 5.92 2.96 -16.98
C PHE A 206 6.47 3.87 -15.87
N ILE A 207 7.66 4.46 -16.06
CA ILE A 207 8.23 5.45 -15.13
C ILE A 207 7.32 6.67 -15.03
N GLU A 208 6.86 7.21 -16.17
CA GLU A 208 5.95 8.34 -16.18
C GLU A 208 4.66 8.03 -15.44
N HIS A 209 4.04 6.88 -15.73
CA HIS A 209 2.84 6.41 -15.04
C HIS A 209 3.03 6.35 -13.52
N LEU A 210 4.05 5.63 -13.03
CA LEU A 210 4.31 5.47 -11.60
C LEU A 210 4.59 6.82 -10.92
N THR A 211 5.37 7.68 -11.58
CA THR A 211 5.71 9.01 -11.04
C THR A 211 4.48 9.89 -10.92
N GLN A 212 3.62 9.93 -11.92
CA GLN A 212 2.36 10.69 -11.90
C GLN A 212 1.42 10.16 -10.83
N LYS A 213 1.27 8.83 -10.72
CA LYS A 213 0.43 8.21 -9.68
C LYS A 213 0.93 8.48 -8.28
N PHE A 214 2.25 8.36 -8.05
CA PHE A 214 2.82 8.64 -6.73
C PHE A 214 2.52 10.09 -6.29
N LYS A 215 2.73 11.04 -7.18
CA LYS A 215 2.41 12.45 -6.92
C LYS A 215 0.92 12.68 -6.69
N ALA A 216 0.06 12.08 -7.50
CA ALA A 216 -1.38 12.22 -7.36
C ALA A 216 -1.93 11.65 -6.05
N LEU A 217 -1.33 10.57 -5.55
CA LEU A 217 -1.79 9.89 -4.33
C LEU A 217 -1.23 10.50 -3.04
N PHE A 218 0.02 11.03 -3.05
CA PHE A 218 0.73 11.35 -1.81
C PHE A 218 1.26 12.80 -1.72
N SER A 219 0.97 13.67 -2.69
CA SER A 219 1.45 15.08 -2.64
C SER A 219 0.62 16.00 -1.77
#